data_ab94257121fa865854f473d4cbf5e464
#
_entry.id   ab94257121fa865854f473d4cbf5e464
#
_cell.length_a   1.000
_cell.length_b   1.000
_cell.length_c   1.000
_cell.angle_alpha   90.00
_cell.angle_beta   90.00
_cell.angle_gamma   90.00
#
_symmetry.space_group_name_H-M   'P 1'
#
loop_
_entity.id
_entity.type
_entity.pdbx_description
1 polymer ?
#
loop_
_entity_poly.entity_id
_entity_poly.type
_entity_poly.pdbx_seq_one_letter_code
_entity_poly.pdbx_strand_id
1 'polypeptide(L)'
;MSVAGLKKQFHKASQLLKEKINGVEGTKLDEEFLNMERKTDITHKMILDLVPKTIGYLQPNPAYRAKLSMLNTVSKMRGQVKAGGYPQTEGILGDCMLHYGNELGAESGFGYALLEMGEALKQVAQARDCMDVRVKRTFIDPLQSLQQKELKEIGYHLRKLEGRRLDFDYKNRRKGKISDSEIKKAFEKFEESKELAERSMLNLLERDVQRLQHLSGLLGAVIDYHRQSCQILEDLRSNLQSRITDASNQPKREFASKSVASMVCYTDTYGFSTCSSDDRARPVEQPCCRAIFSFEPENQGELGFKEGDVIILTSQIDENWCEGMNRGESGSFPINHVKVIVPLPQ
;
A
#
# COMPACT_ATOMS: atom_id res chain seq x y z
N MET A 1 -10.31 -23.23 38.38
CA MET A 1 -11.69 -23.67 38.03
C MET A 1 -12.26 -24.44 39.20
N SER A 2 -13.54 -24.22 39.54
CA SER A 2 -14.18 -25.00 40.62
C SER A 2 -14.50 -26.41 40.14
N VAL A 3 -14.54 -27.40 41.07
CA VAL A 3 -14.92 -28.80 40.80
C VAL A 3 -16.28 -28.88 40.11
N ALA A 4 -17.23 -28.02 40.50
CA ALA A 4 -18.54 -27.90 39.85
C ALA A 4 -18.45 -27.44 38.36
N GLY A 5 -17.51 -26.55 38.03
CA GLY A 5 -17.26 -26.12 36.66
C GLY A 5 -16.68 -27.23 35.78
N LEU A 6 -15.74 -28.01 36.29
CA LEU A 6 -15.17 -29.17 35.62
C LEU A 6 -16.20 -30.23 35.33
N LYS A 7 -17.06 -30.56 36.31
CA LYS A 7 -18.15 -31.53 36.19
C LYS A 7 -19.15 -31.09 35.09
N LYS A 8 -19.47 -29.79 35.03
CA LYS A 8 -20.35 -29.22 34.00
C LYS A 8 -19.75 -29.32 32.59
N GLN A 9 -18.43 -29.04 32.43
CA GLN A 9 -17.74 -29.21 31.15
C GLN A 9 -17.70 -30.65 30.69
N PHE A 10 -17.45 -31.59 31.61
CA PHE A 10 -17.50 -33.04 31.32
C PHE A 10 -18.90 -33.49 30.85
N HIS A 11 -19.95 -32.98 31.45
CA HIS A 11 -21.32 -33.31 31.03
C HIS A 11 -21.62 -32.85 29.60
N LYS A 12 -21.19 -31.64 29.25
CA LYS A 12 -21.33 -31.08 27.89
C LYS A 12 -20.52 -31.87 26.86
N ALA A 13 -19.27 -32.18 27.16
CA ALA A 13 -18.43 -33.01 26.30
C ALA A 13 -19.00 -34.39 26.08
N SER A 14 -19.53 -35.04 27.14
CA SER A 14 -20.20 -36.33 27.05
C SER A 14 -21.46 -36.32 26.17
N GLN A 15 -22.23 -35.21 26.25
CA GLN A 15 -23.41 -35.02 25.41
C GLN A 15 -23.03 -34.81 23.93
N LEU A 16 -22.08 -33.97 23.67
CA LEU A 16 -21.56 -33.69 22.31
C LEU A 16 -21.01 -34.97 21.65
N LEU A 17 -20.29 -35.80 22.43
CA LEU A 17 -19.79 -37.09 21.97
C LEU A 17 -20.93 -38.05 21.57
N LYS A 18 -21.98 -38.08 22.37
CA LYS A 18 -23.17 -38.92 22.08
C LYS A 18 -23.89 -38.47 20.82
N GLU A 19 -24.01 -37.14 20.59
CA GLU A 19 -24.63 -36.62 19.40
C GLU A 19 -23.80 -36.95 18.15
N LYS A 20 -22.47 -36.79 18.22
CA LYS A 20 -21.57 -37.02 17.08
C LYS A 20 -21.32 -38.51 16.78
N ILE A 21 -21.21 -39.35 17.80
CA ILE A 21 -20.80 -40.78 17.61
C ILE A 21 -22.01 -41.69 17.58
N ASN A 22 -23.01 -41.46 18.43
CA ASN A 22 -24.15 -42.36 18.58
C ASN A 22 -25.40 -41.88 17.83
N GLY A 23 -25.32 -40.80 17.02
CA GLY A 23 -26.45 -40.28 16.24
C GLY A 23 -27.66 -39.86 17.10
N VAL A 24 -27.43 -39.55 18.37
CA VAL A 24 -28.50 -39.15 19.28
C VAL A 24 -28.92 -37.72 18.96
N GLU A 25 -30.17 -37.52 18.55
CA GLU A 25 -30.68 -36.19 18.24
C GLU A 25 -30.68 -35.28 19.45
N GLY A 26 -30.03 -34.09 19.33
CA GLY A 26 -30.15 -32.98 20.28
C GLY A 26 -31.42 -32.18 20.03
N THR A 27 -31.72 -31.25 20.96
CA THR A 27 -32.82 -30.30 20.76
C THR A 27 -32.54 -29.50 19.49
N LYS A 28 -33.46 -29.56 18.52
CA LYS A 28 -33.36 -28.84 17.24
C LYS A 28 -33.79 -27.39 17.44
N LEU A 29 -33.02 -26.49 16.82
CA LEU A 29 -33.43 -25.10 16.65
C LEU A 29 -34.35 -25.01 15.43
N ASP A 30 -35.23 -24.03 15.41
CA ASP A 30 -36.14 -23.81 14.30
C ASP A 30 -35.42 -23.37 13.03
N GLU A 31 -36.09 -23.50 11.89
CA GLU A 31 -35.52 -23.22 10.57
C GLU A 31 -35.19 -21.70 10.42
N GLU A 32 -35.97 -20.84 11.03
CA GLU A 32 -35.74 -19.39 10.99
C GLU A 32 -34.42 -19.03 11.71
N PHE A 33 -34.21 -19.60 12.91
CA PHE A 33 -32.95 -19.44 13.64
C PHE A 33 -31.75 -19.91 12.80
N LEU A 34 -31.83 -21.10 12.24
CA LEU A 34 -30.74 -21.67 11.42
C LEU A 34 -30.46 -20.83 10.17
N ASN A 35 -31.50 -20.23 9.58
CA ASN A 35 -31.33 -19.33 8.44
C ASN A 35 -30.63 -18.02 8.84
N MET A 36 -31.00 -17.44 10.02
CA MET A 36 -30.30 -16.26 10.55
C MET A 36 -28.83 -16.57 10.88
N GLU A 37 -28.55 -17.71 11.49
CA GLU A 37 -27.19 -18.15 11.78
C GLU A 37 -26.37 -18.29 10.50
N ARG A 38 -26.91 -18.94 9.46
CA ARG A 38 -26.26 -19.08 8.16
C ARG A 38 -25.96 -17.71 7.50
N LYS A 39 -26.94 -16.78 7.51
CA LYS A 39 -26.74 -15.42 6.96
C LYS A 39 -25.68 -14.63 7.74
N THR A 40 -25.64 -14.80 9.05
CA THR A 40 -24.64 -14.19 9.94
C THR A 40 -23.24 -14.74 9.63
N ASP A 41 -23.10 -16.07 9.43
CA ASP A 41 -21.83 -16.70 9.06
C ASP A 41 -21.34 -16.24 7.68
N ILE A 42 -22.25 -16.15 6.69
CA ILE A 42 -21.94 -15.58 5.37
C ILE A 42 -21.48 -14.14 5.49
N THR A 43 -22.15 -13.31 6.30
CA THR A 43 -21.74 -11.91 6.56
C THR A 43 -20.35 -11.85 7.16
N HIS A 44 -20.03 -12.71 8.11
CA HIS A 44 -18.70 -12.79 8.71
C HIS A 44 -17.62 -13.15 7.68
N LYS A 45 -17.84 -14.22 6.89
CA LYS A 45 -16.92 -14.64 5.83
C LYS A 45 -16.73 -13.56 4.77
N MET A 46 -17.82 -12.91 4.36
CA MET A 46 -17.79 -11.79 3.42
C MET A 46 -16.87 -10.65 3.91
N ILE A 47 -16.96 -10.27 5.17
CA ILE A 47 -16.11 -9.18 5.72
C ILE A 47 -14.65 -9.61 5.76
N LEU A 48 -14.35 -10.86 6.17
CA LEU A 48 -13.01 -11.42 6.19
C LEU A 48 -12.35 -11.40 4.81
N ASP A 49 -13.12 -11.54 3.75
CA ASP A 49 -12.66 -11.53 2.37
C ASP A 49 -12.62 -10.13 1.76
N LEU A 50 -13.66 -9.32 1.95
CA LEU A 50 -13.76 -8.00 1.33
C LEU A 50 -12.71 -7.02 1.85
N VAL A 51 -12.48 -6.98 3.15
CA VAL A 51 -11.54 -6.00 3.74
C VAL A 51 -10.12 -6.16 3.19
N PRO A 52 -9.49 -7.35 3.20
CA PRO A 52 -8.16 -7.51 2.62
C PRO A 52 -8.11 -7.25 1.11
N LYS A 53 -9.15 -7.66 0.38
CA LYS A 53 -9.23 -7.42 -1.07
C LYS A 53 -9.39 -5.94 -1.39
N THR A 54 -10.17 -5.20 -0.61
CA THR A 54 -10.28 -3.74 -0.75
C THR A 54 -8.94 -3.05 -0.45
N ILE A 55 -8.24 -3.44 0.61
CA ILE A 55 -6.89 -2.95 0.91
C ILE A 55 -5.92 -3.25 -0.24
N GLY A 56 -6.01 -4.45 -0.84
CA GLY A 56 -5.23 -4.81 -2.02
C GLY A 56 -5.57 -4.01 -3.27
N TYR A 57 -6.85 -3.65 -3.44
CA TYR A 57 -7.30 -2.77 -4.53
C TYR A 57 -6.75 -1.35 -4.40
N LEU A 58 -6.79 -0.78 -3.19
CA LEU A 58 -6.24 0.55 -2.92
C LEU A 58 -4.72 0.56 -3.11
N GLN A 59 -4.02 -0.45 -2.62
CA GLN A 59 -2.57 -0.58 -2.74
C GLN A 59 -2.18 -1.97 -3.28
N PRO A 60 -1.97 -2.09 -4.58
CA PRO A 60 -1.65 -3.38 -5.22
C PRO A 60 -0.29 -3.96 -4.78
N ASN A 61 0.70 -3.14 -4.49
CA ASN A 61 2.05 -3.61 -4.15
C ASN A 61 2.11 -4.23 -2.73
N PRO A 62 2.37 -5.55 -2.59
CA PRO A 62 2.38 -6.22 -1.29
C PRO A 62 3.53 -5.75 -0.38
N ALA A 63 4.68 -5.38 -0.94
CA ALA A 63 5.82 -4.89 -0.16
C ALA A 63 5.49 -3.55 0.52
N TYR A 64 4.81 -2.65 -0.19
CA TYR A 64 4.33 -1.40 0.39
C TYR A 64 3.26 -1.64 1.47
N ARG A 65 2.33 -2.58 1.26
CA ARG A 65 1.35 -2.96 2.30
C ARG A 65 2.02 -3.46 3.57
N ALA A 66 3.05 -4.31 3.45
CA ALA A 66 3.82 -4.81 4.60
C ALA A 66 4.55 -3.68 5.33
N LYS A 67 5.22 -2.77 4.59
CA LYS A 67 5.92 -1.60 5.15
C LYS A 67 4.97 -0.69 5.94
N LEU A 68 3.77 -0.41 5.42
CA LEU A 68 2.77 0.38 6.15
C LEU A 68 2.27 -0.31 7.41
N SER A 69 2.03 -1.60 7.35
CA SER A 69 1.60 -2.35 8.52
C SER A 69 2.63 -2.24 9.64
N MET A 70 3.92 -2.35 9.32
CA MET A 70 5.01 -2.14 10.28
C MET A 70 5.06 -0.70 10.82
N LEU A 71 4.99 0.31 9.94
CA LEU A 71 5.00 1.71 10.35
C LEU A 71 3.81 2.08 11.23
N ASN A 72 2.61 1.60 10.91
CA ASN A 72 1.41 1.81 11.71
C ASN A 72 1.54 1.15 13.09
N THR A 73 2.16 -0.02 13.19
CA THR A 73 2.40 -0.70 14.45
C THR A 73 3.38 0.08 15.32
N VAL A 74 4.49 0.55 14.73
CA VAL A 74 5.51 1.35 15.43
C VAL A 74 4.94 2.74 15.83
N SER A 75 4.13 3.38 14.98
CA SER A 75 3.48 4.65 15.30
C SER A 75 2.47 4.53 16.43
N LYS A 76 1.68 3.45 16.45
CA LYS A 76 0.78 3.15 17.58
C LYS A 76 1.53 2.95 18.90
N MET A 77 2.68 2.27 18.84
CA MET A 77 3.55 2.08 20.02
C MET A 77 4.15 3.39 20.54
N ARG A 78 4.44 4.36 19.64
CA ARG A 78 5.05 5.66 19.97
C ARG A 78 4.02 6.78 20.22
N GLY A 79 2.72 6.51 20.15
CA GLY A 79 1.67 7.53 20.33
C GLY A 79 1.66 8.63 19.27
N GLN A 80 2.41 8.46 18.18
CA GLN A 80 2.48 9.42 17.08
C GLN A 80 1.70 8.88 15.88
N VAL A 81 0.54 9.46 15.62
CA VAL A 81 -0.20 9.22 14.37
C VAL A 81 0.42 10.09 13.28
N LYS A 82 1.48 9.62 12.64
CA LYS A 82 1.87 10.18 11.34
C LYS A 82 0.97 9.53 10.28
N ALA A 83 0.03 10.30 9.77
CA ALA A 83 -0.63 10.02 8.52
C ALA A 83 0.37 10.21 7.37
N GLY A 84 1.30 9.26 7.24
CA GLY A 84 2.12 9.13 6.04
C GLY A 84 1.32 8.33 5.04
N GLY A 85 0.74 9.00 4.03
CA GLY A 85 0.23 8.34 2.84
C GLY A 85 1.34 7.56 2.15
N TYR A 86 0.98 6.62 1.28
CA TYR A 86 1.94 5.99 0.39
C TYR A 86 2.48 6.99 -0.62
N PRO A 87 3.74 6.87 -1.03
CA PRO A 87 4.14 7.46 -2.29
C PRO A 87 3.40 6.70 -3.40
N GLN A 88 2.43 7.37 -4.00
CA GLN A 88 1.72 6.86 -5.16
C GLN A 88 2.69 6.80 -6.35
N THR A 89 2.53 5.82 -7.23
CA THR A 89 3.39 5.63 -8.41
C THR A 89 3.39 6.86 -9.32
N GLU A 90 2.25 7.50 -9.45
CA GLU A 90 2.07 8.76 -10.19
C GLU A 90 2.89 9.90 -9.56
N GLY A 91 2.94 9.96 -8.22
CA GLY A 91 3.72 10.95 -7.50
C GLY A 91 5.24 10.76 -7.68
N ILE A 92 5.71 9.50 -7.65
CA ILE A 92 7.13 9.17 -7.89
C ILE A 92 7.54 9.58 -9.32
N LEU A 93 6.70 9.25 -10.32
CA LEU A 93 6.93 9.65 -11.71
C LEU A 93 6.90 11.18 -11.85
N GLY A 94 5.95 11.84 -11.17
CA GLY A 94 5.85 13.30 -11.14
C GLY A 94 7.10 13.96 -10.57
N ASP A 95 7.63 13.47 -9.45
CA ASP A 95 8.86 13.99 -8.85
C ASP A 95 10.07 13.84 -9.79
N CYS A 96 10.19 12.71 -10.50
CA CYS A 96 11.22 12.49 -11.52
C CYS A 96 11.12 13.52 -12.68
N MET A 97 9.90 13.76 -13.19
CA MET A 97 9.66 14.73 -14.25
C MET A 97 9.95 16.16 -13.81
N LEU A 98 9.57 16.52 -12.59
CA LEU A 98 9.89 17.84 -12.01
C LEU A 98 11.40 18.05 -11.87
N HIS A 99 12.12 17.02 -11.41
CA HIS A 99 13.57 17.08 -11.28
C HIS A 99 14.23 17.39 -12.63
N TYR A 100 14.00 16.58 -13.65
CA TYR A 100 14.62 16.80 -14.96
C TYR A 100 14.04 18.01 -15.71
N GLY A 101 12.78 18.37 -15.49
CA GLY A 101 12.21 19.60 -16.01
C GLY A 101 12.93 20.85 -15.50
N ASN A 102 13.28 20.86 -14.21
CA ASN A 102 14.09 21.93 -13.61
C ASN A 102 15.53 21.95 -14.13
N GLU A 103 16.16 20.78 -14.32
CA GLU A 103 17.54 20.70 -14.85
C GLU A 103 17.63 21.17 -16.29
N LEU A 104 16.63 20.87 -17.14
CA LEU A 104 16.56 21.38 -18.52
C LEU A 104 16.31 22.89 -18.60
N GLY A 105 15.79 23.47 -17.55
CA GLY A 105 15.52 24.90 -17.40
C GLY A 105 14.31 25.40 -18.19
N ALA A 106 13.89 26.63 -17.86
CA ALA A 106 12.69 27.27 -18.41
C ALA A 106 12.78 27.58 -19.93
N GLU A 107 13.99 27.68 -20.48
CA GLU A 107 14.24 27.91 -21.91
C GLU A 107 13.95 26.68 -22.79
N SER A 108 13.85 25.49 -22.17
CA SER A 108 13.52 24.26 -22.85
C SER A 108 12.00 24.04 -22.89
N GLY A 109 11.40 24.06 -24.07
CA GLY A 109 9.99 23.73 -24.25
C GLY A 109 9.64 22.32 -23.72
N PHE A 110 10.56 21.36 -23.86
CA PHE A 110 10.40 20.02 -23.29
C PHE A 110 10.56 20.02 -21.76
N GLY A 111 11.53 20.78 -21.21
CA GLY A 111 11.71 20.93 -19.77
C GLY A 111 10.45 21.50 -19.11
N TYR A 112 9.86 22.52 -19.72
CA TYR A 112 8.61 23.08 -19.22
C TYR A 112 7.45 22.08 -19.30
N ALA A 113 7.32 21.31 -20.38
CA ALA A 113 6.29 20.27 -20.51
C ALA A 113 6.47 19.17 -19.45
N LEU A 114 7.71 18.82 -19.08
CA LEU A 114 7.98 17.90 -17.97
C LEU A 114 7.52 18.47 -16.64
N LEU A 115 7.71 19.76 -16.39
CA LEU A 115 7.22 20.40 -15.16
C LEU A 115 5.68 20.36 -15.09
N GLU A 116 4.98 20.73 -16.15
CA GLU A 116 3.51 20.64 -16.18
C GLU A 116 3.01 19.20 -15.98
N MET A 117 3.64 18.25 -16.66
CA MET A 117 3.30 16.82 -16.51
C MET A 117 3.56 16.31 -15.08
N GLY A 118 4.70 16.70 -14.50
CA GLY A 118 5.08 16.35 -13.13
C GLY A 118 4.09 16.87 -12.11
N GLU A 119 3.69 18.14 -12.20
CA GLU A 119 2.68 18.73 -11.32
C GLU A 119 1.32 18.07 -11.47
N ALA A 120 0.87 17.79 -12.69
CA ALA A 120 -0.38 17.09 -12.94
C ALA A 120 -0.38 15.68 -12.32
N LEU A 121 0.70 14.91 -12.49
CA LEU A 121 0.83 13.59 -11.88
C LEU A 121 0.85 13.64 -10.34
N LYS A 122 1.44 14.65 -9.74
CA LYS A 122 1.36 14.87 -8.28
C LYS A 122 -0.06 15.16 -7.82
N GLN A 123 -0.82 15.93 -8.58
CA GLN A 123 -2.24 16.17 -8.28
C GLN A 123 -3.07 14.89 -8.40
N VAL A 124 -2.82 14.05 -9.40
CA VAL A 124 -3.46 12.72 -9.54
C VAL A 124 -3.11 11.82 -8.35
N ALA A 125 -1.84 11.82 -7.93
CA ALA A 125 -1.40 11.08 -6.75
C ALA A 125 -2.12 11.56 -5.47
N GLN A 126 -2.29 12.86 -5.30
CA GLN A 126 -3.04 13.43 -4.17
C GLN A 126 -4.52 13.06 -4.21
N ALA A 127 -5.15 13.07 -5.39
CA ALA A 127 -6.53 12.62 -5.54
C ALA A 127 -6.68 11.14 -5.14
N ARG A 128 -5.70 10.30 -5.45
CA ARG A 128 -5.65 8.89 -5.04
C ARG A 128 -5.51 8.73 -3.54
N ASP A 129 -4.64 9.50 -2.89
CA ASP A 129 -4.51 9.50 -1.43
C ASP A 129 -5.83 9.90 -0.75
N CYS A 130 -6.54 10.89 -1.30
CA CYS A 130 -7.86 11.27 -0.82
C CYS A 130 -8.89 10.13 -0.95
N MET A 131 -8.87 9.39 -2.06
CA MET A 131 -9.69 8.20 -2.26
C MET A 131 -9.37 7.13 -1.20
N ASP A 132 -8.09 6.82 -0.98
CA ASP A 132 -7.64 5.82 -0.01
C ASP A 132 -8.14 6.14 1.41
N VAL A 133 -7.96 7.38 1.85
CA VAL A 133 -8.43 7.86 3.16
C VAL A 133 -9.94 7.77 3.28
N ARG A 134 -10.67 8.17 2.24
CA ARG A 134 -12.13 8.14 2.22
C ARG A 134 -12.67 6.71 2.24
N VAL A 135 -12.14 5.81 1.40
CA VAL A 135 -12.53 4.39 1.38
C VAL A 135 -12.24 3.74 2.73
N LYS A 136 -11.09 4.01 3.32
CA LYS A 136 -10.78 3.50 4.66
C LYS A 136 -11.84 3.91 5.67
N ARG A 137 -12.17 5.19 5.73
CA ARG A 137 -13.12 5.74 6.71
C ARG A 137 -14.58 5.30 6.46
N THR A 138 -15.01 5.22 5.20
CA THR A 138 -16.43 4.98 4.87
C THR A 138 -16.77 3.51 4.65
N PHE A 139 -15.78 2.66 4.36
CA PHE A 139 -16.01 1.26 4.03
C PHE A 139 -15.19 0.29 4.91
N ILE A 140 -13.86 0.44 4.98
CA ILE A 140 -13.00 -0.53 5.67
C ILE A 140 -13.22 -0.49 7.18
N ASP A 141 -13.08 0.69 7.80
CA ASP A 141 -13.18 0.85 9.25
C ASP A 141 -14.57 0.44 9.79
N PRO A 142 -15.70 0.79 9.14
CA PRO A 142 -17.01 0.30 9.52
C PRO A 142 -17.14 -1.23 9.47
N LEU A 143 -16.65 -1.89 8.40
CA LEU A 143 -16.70 -3.34 8.31
C LEU A 143 -15.82 -4.03 9.36
N GLN A 144 -14.64 -3.49 9.64
CA GLN A 144 -13.79 -3.99 10.72
C GLN A 144 -14.44 -3.80 12.11
N SER A 145 -15.11 -2.67 12.31
CA SER A 145 -15.86 -2.43 13.57
C SER A 145 -17.00 -3.44 13.74
N LEU A 146 -17.75 -3.70 12.67
CA LEU A 146 -18.80 -4.72 12.66
C LEU A 146 -18.25 -6.11 13.04
N GLN A 147 -17.11 -6.49 12.49
CA GLN A 147 -16.43 -7.75 12.79
C GLN A 147 -15.98 -7.83 14.25
N GLN A 148 -15.34 -6.76 14.74
CA GLN A 148 -14.71 -6.77 16.07
C GLN A 148 -15.70 -6.64 17.22
N LYS A 149 -16.86 -6.05 16.97
CA LYS A 149 -17.91 -5.81 17.98
C LYS A 149 -19.07 -6.79 17.79
N GLU A 150 -19.92 -6.52 16.83
CA GLU A 150 -21.22 -7.19 16.68
C GLU A 150 -21.09 -8.68 16.36
N LEU A 151 -20.30 -9.03 15.36
CA LEU A 151 -20.09 -10.45 15.00
C LEU A 151 -19.36 -11.22 16.09
N LYS A 152 -18.46 -10.58 16.82
CA LYS A 152 -17.80 -11.18 18.00
C LYS A 152 -18.80 -11.43 19.13
N GLU A 153 -19.71 -10.50 19.36
CA GLU A 153 -20.78 -10.61 20.35
C GLU A 153 -21.76 -11.73 19.99
N ILE A 154 -22.23 -11.76 18.73
CA ILE A 154 -23.08 -12.85 18.22
C ILE A 154 -22.39 -14.21 18.40
N GLY A 155 -21.12 -14.31 18.01
CA GLY A 155 -20.34 -15.53 18.22
C GLY A 155 -20.21 -15.95 19.69
N TYR A 156 -20.19 -14.98 20.62
CA TYR A 156 -20.28 -15.30 22.07
C TYR A 156 -21.64 -15.84 22.45
N HIS A 157 -22.75 -15.24 21.99
CA HIS A 157 -24.11 -15.70 22.28
C HIS A 157 -24.37 -17.08 21.70
N LEU A 158 -23.97 -17.35 20.48
CA LEU A 158 -24.09 -18.68 19.83
C LEU A 158 -23.33 -19.76 20.60
N ARG A 159 -22.08 -19.50 21.00
CA ARG A 159 -21.32 -20.46 21.85
C ARG A 159 -21.96 -20.69 23.21
N LYS A 160 -22.55 -19.64 23.80
CA LYS A 160 -23.28 -19.75 25.09
C LYS A 160 -24.55 -20.55 24.92
N LEU A 161 -25.31 -20.32 23.86
CA LEU A 161 -26.50 -21.06 23.48
C LEU A 161 -26.19 -22.55 23.32
N GLU A 162 -25.20 -22.90 22.51
CA GLU A 162 -24.79 -24.29 22.29
C GLU A 162 -24.41 -24.97 23.62
N GLY A 163 -23.66 -24.29 24.46
CA GLY A 163 -23.33 -24.80 25.78
C GLY A 163 -24.52 -24.96 26.73
N ARG A 164 -25.60 -24.18 26.59
CA ARG A 164 -26.81 -24.32 27.37
C ARG A 164 -27.74 -25.39 26.82
N ARG A 165 -27.80 -25.53 25.49
CA ARG A 165 -28.49 -26.62 24.82
C ARG A 165 -27.94 -27.98 25.28
N LEU A 166 -26.64 -28.15 25.22
CA LEU A 166 -25.99 -29.40 25.69
C LEU A 166 -26.23 -29.71 27.17
N ASP A 167 -26.29 -28.68 28.06
CA ASP A 167 -26.61 -28.85 29.49
C ASP A 167 -28.05 -29.28 29.68
N PHE A 168 -28.99 -28.69 28.94
CA PHE A 168 -30.39 -29.05 28.94
C PHE A 168 -30.62 -30.48 28.44
N ASP A 169 -30.10 -30.84 27.27
CA ASP A 169 -30.24 -32.16 26.65
C ASP A 169 -29.66 -33.25 27.53
N TYR A 170 -28.52 -33.01 28.18
CA TYR A 170 -27.92 -33.93 29.14
C TYR A 170 -28.85 -34.21 30.33
N LYS A 171 -29.43 -33.16 30.92
CA LYS A 171 -30.31 -33.25 32.07
C LYS A 171 -31.65 -33.87 31.74
N ASN A 172 -32.22 -33.47 30.61
CA ASN A 172 -33.51 -33.97 30.15
C ASN A 172 -33.47 -35.51 29.89
N ARG A 173 -32.36 -36.01 29.34
CA ARG A 173 -32.18 -37.48 29.17
C ARG A 173 -31.99 -38.26 30.46
N ARG A 174 -31.73 -37.57 31.55
CA ARG A 174 -31.61 -38.15 32.90
C ARG A 174 -32.82 -37.86 33.77
N LYS A 175 -33.94 -37.56 33.12
CA LYS A 175 -35.22 -37.41 33.82
C LYS A 175 -35.47 -38.66 34.70
N GLY A 176 -35.85 -38.40 35.97
CA GLY A 176 -35.96 -39.45 37.02
C GLY A 176 -34.69 -39.65 37.84
N LYS A 177 -33.49 -39.20 37.38
CA LYS A 177 -32.26 -39.16 38.19
C LYS A 177 -31.83 -37.72 38.53
N ILE A 178 -32.36 -36.74 37.82
CA ILE A 178 -32.18 -35.31 38.07
C ILE A 178 -33.57 -34.73 38.37
N SER A 179 -33.65 -33.77 39.29
CA SER A 179 -34.90 -33.16 39.66
C SER A 179 -35.53 -32.37 38.50
N ASP A 180 -36.86 -32.40 38.40
CA ASP A 180 -37.58 -31.64 37.36
C ASP A 180 -37.31 -30.11 37.47
N SER A 181 -37.08 -29.60 38.67
CA SER A 181 -36.70 -28.23 38.91
C SER A 181 -35.35 -27.87 38.27
N GLU A 182 -34.35 -28.76 38.27
CA GLU A 182 -33.06 -28.56 37.64
C GLU A 182 -33.16 -28.63 36.13
N ILE A 183 -34.02 -29.51 35.61
CA ILE A 183 -34.29 -29.62 34.16
C ILE A 183 -34.97 -28.33 33.69
N LYS A 184 -36.00 -27.87 34.40
CA LYS A 184 -36.70 -26.62 34.09
C LYS A 184 -35.78 -25.40 34.10
N LYS A 185 -34.89 -25.25 35.09
CA LYS A 185 -33.90 -24.20 35.14
C LYS A 185 -32.87 -24.25 33.99
N ALA A 186 -32.55 -25.45 33.50
CA ALA A 186 -31.67 -25.61 32.34
C ALA A 186 -32.38 -25.20 31.07
N PHE A 187 -33.64 -25.56 30.93
CA PHE A 187 -34.47 -25.13 29.80
C PHE A 187 -34.66 -23.62 29.76
N GLU A 188 -35.04 -22.97 30.88
CA GLU A 188 -35.17 -21.53 30.97
C GLU A 188 -33.87 -20.79 30.51
N LYS A 189 -32.72 -21.30 30.96
CA LYS A 189 -31.42 -20.74 30.50
C LYS A 189 -31.11 -20.97 29.03
N PHE A 190 -31.54 -22.09 28.47
CA PHE A 190 -31.41 -22.38 27.05
C PHE A 190 -32.29 -21.41 26.24
N GLU A 191 -33.58 -21.26 26.59
CA GLU A 191 -34.49 -20.32 25.94
C GLU A 191 -33.98 -18.87 26.01
N GLU A 192 -33.55 -18.40 27.19
CA GLU A 192 -32.95 -17.07 27.36
C GLU A 192 -31.74 -16.86 26.45
N SER A 193 -30.92 -17.90 26.23
CA SER A 193 -29.76 -17.78 25.31
C SER A 193 -30.14 -17.82 23.85
N LYS A 194 -31.19 -18.56 23.51
CA LYS A 194 -31.75 -18.59 22.16
C LYS A 194 -32.27 -17.18 21.81
N GLU A 195 -33.10 -16.61 22.65
CA GLU A 195 -33.65 -15.26 22.46
C GLU A 195 -32.57 -14.20 22.30
N LEU A 196 -31.49 -14.23 23.11
CA LEU A 196 -30.38 -13.28 23.02
C LEU A 196 -29.61 -13.45 21.70
N ALA A 197 -29.38 -14.68 21.26
CA ALA A 197 -28.70 -14.95 19.99
C ALA A 197 -29.56 -14.50 18.81
N GLU A 198 -30.86 -14.83 18.80
CA GLU A 198 -31.82 -14.38 17.79
C GLU A 198 -31.85 -12.87 17.65
N ARG A 199 -32.04 -12.17 18.77
CA ARG A 199 -32.10 -10.71 18.81
C ARG A 199 -30.82 -10.07 18.27
N SER A 200 -29.65 -10.62 18.63
CA SER A 200 -28.36 -10.10 18.16
C SER A 200 -28.18 -10.35 16.66
N MET A 201 -28.58 -11.50 16.15
CA MET A 201 -28.52 -11.82 14.71
C MET A 201 -29.52 -10.98 13.91
N LEU A 202 -30.75 -10.82 14.40
CA LEU A 202 -31.78 -10.00 13.77
C LEU A 202 -31.31 -8.54 13.65
N ASN A 203 -30.81 -7.97 14.75
CA ASN A 203 -30.26 -6.60 14.75
C ASN A 203 -29.13 -6.41 13.73
N LEU A 204 -28.28 -7.42 13.53
CA LEU A 204 -27.26 -7.40 12.48
C LEU A 204 -27.90 -7.41 11.10
N LEU A 205 -28.85 -8.31 10.85
CA LEU A 205 -29.42 -8.57 9.52
C LEU A 205 -30.34 -7.42 9.05
N GLU A 206 -30.99 -6.69 9.97
CA GLU A 206 -31.87 -5.56 9.63
C GLU A 206 -31.12 -4.28 9.21
N ARG A 207 -29.78 -4.22 9.36
CA ARG A 207 -28.99 -3.03 9.03
C ARG A 207 -28.54 -2.96 7.55
N ASP A 208 -29.38 -3.39 6.64
CA ASP A 208 -29.05 -3.36 5.20
C ASP A 208 -28.81 -1.94 4.66
N VAL A 209 -29.60 -0.97 5.10
CA VAL A 209 -29.45 0.43 4.68
C VAL A 209 -28.05 0.96 5.04
N GLN A 210 -27.56 0.66 6.24
CA GLN A 210 -26.22 1.09 6.67
C GLN A 210 -25.13 0.42 5.81
N ARG A 211 -25.27 -0.86 5.48
CA ARG A 211 -24.34 -1.58 4.59
C ARG A 211 -24.35 -1.02 3.18
N LEU A 212 -25.52 -0.68 2.64
CA LEU A 212 -25.65 0.00 1.35
C LEU A 212 -24.98 1.38 1.38
N GLN A 213 -25.09 2.14 2.48
CA GLN A 213 -24.41 3.42 2.64
C GLN A 213 -22.87 3.25 2.61
N HIS A 214 -22.32 2.19 3.21
CA HIS A 214 -20.90 1.91 3.13
C HIS A 214 -20.45 1.60 1.70
N LEU A 215 -21.20 0.80 0.94
CA LEU A 215 -20.94 0.55 -0.48
C LEU A 215 -21.05 1.84 -1.31
N SER A 216 -22.06 2.67 -1.06
CA SER A 216 -22.19 3.97 -1.71
C SER A 216 -21.00 4.89 -1.41
N GLY A 217 -20.50 4.86 -0.17
CA GLY A 217 -19.29 5.61 0.24
C GLY A 217 -18.03 5.17 -0.51
N LEU A 218 -17.85 3.87 -0.68
CA LEU A 218 -16.77 3.30 -1.50
C LEU A 218 -16.89 3.77 -2.95
N LEU A 219 -18.08 3.58 -3.56
CA LEU A 219 -18.33 3.96 -4.96
C LEU A 219 -18.12 5.45 -5.17
N GLY A 220 -18.63 6.30 -4.27
CA GLY A 220 -18.47 7.75 -4.35
C GLY A 220 -17.00 8.18 -4.30
N ALA A 221 -16.19 7.55 -3.45
CA ALA A 221 -14.76 7.82 -3.37
C ALA A 221 -14.03 7.48 -4.69
N VAL A 222 -14.37 6.34 -5.30
CA VAL A 222 -13.78 5.91 -6.58
C VAL A 222 -14.21 6.84 -7.73
N ILE A 223 -15.48 7.22 -7.79
CA ILE A 223 -15.99 8.15 -8.81
C ILE A 223 -15.28 9.50 -8.70
N ASP A 224 -15.16 10.05 -7.50
CA ASP A 224 -14.53 11.35 -7.28
C ASP A 224 -13.04 11.33 -7.70
N TYR A 225 -12.31 10.25 -7.38
CA TYR A 225 -10.94 10.06 -7.85
C TYR A 225 -10.83 10.06 -9.38
N HIS A 226 -11.64 9.25 -10.05
CA HIS A 226 -11.60 9.19 -11.52
C HIS A 226 -12.01 10.50 -12.19
N ARG A 227 -13.01 11.20 -11.65
CA ARG A 227 -13.44 12.51 -12.16
C ARG A 227 -12.34 13.56 -12.05
N GLN A 228 -11.72 13.67 -10.86
CA GLN A 228 -10.62 14.61 -10.64
C GLN A 228 -9.41 14.27 -11.52
N SER A 229 -9.04 12.98 -11.59
CA SER A 229 -7.93 12.54 -12.44
C SER A 229 -8.17 12.82 -13.91
N CYS A 230 -9.39 12.58 -14.41
CA CYS A 230 -9.77 12.87 -15.79
C CYS A 230 -9.65 14.37 -16.08
N GLN A 231 -10.19 15.23 -15.21
CA GLN A 231 -10.11 16.70 -15.38
C GLN A 231 -8.64 17.17 -15.44
N ILE A 232 -7.81 16.75 -14.50
CA ILE A 232 -6.39 17.13 -14.44
C ILE A 232 -5.66 16.73 -15.75
N LEU A 233 -5.91 15.51 -16.23
CA LEU A 233 -5.25 15.00 -17.43
C LEU A 233 -5.80 15.63 -18.72
N GLU A 234 -7.08 16.02 -18.77
CA GLU A 234 -7.67 16.73 -19.91
C GLU A 234 -7.12 18.16 -20.00
N ASP A 235 -6.99 18.85 -18.89
CA ASP A 235 -6.38 20.19 -18.83
C ASP A 235 -4.92 20.13 -19.29
N LEU A 236 -4.15 19.15 -18.79
CA LEU A 236 -2.77 18.92 -19.23
C LEU A 236 -2.69 18.63 -20.73
N ARG A 237 -3.57 17.76 -21.25
CA ARG A 237 -3.59 17.43 -22.69
C ARG A 237 -3.81 18.68 -23.53
N SER A 238 -4.72 19.56 -23.12
CA SER A 238 -5.02 20.79 -23.83
C SER A 238 -3.81 21.74 -23.86
N ASN A 239 -3.11 21.87 -22.72
CA ASN A 239 -1.90 22.68 -22.61
C ASN A 239 -0.77 22.14 -23.49
N LEU A 240 -0.53 20.83 -23.45
CA LEU A 240 0.50 20.18 -24.26
C LEU A 240 0.21 20.32 -25.77
N GLN A 241 -1.06 20.20 -26.17
CA GLN A 241 -1.46 20.36 -27.58
C GLN A 241 -1.20 21.79 -28.09
N SER A 242 -1.52 22.80 -27.27
CA SER A 242 -1.18 24.20 -27.59
C SER A 242 0.32 24.39 -27.78
N ARG A 243 1.13 23.85 -26.87
CA ARG A 243 2.61 23.94 -26.95
C ARG A 243 3.19 23.22 -28.16
N ILE A 244 2.65 22.06 -28.54
CA ILE A 244 3.05 21.35 -29.76
C ILE A 244 2.80 22.23 -30.97
N THR A 245 1.64 22.87 -31.03
CA THR A 245 1.27 23.79 -32.12
C THR A 245 2.22 24.98 -32.17
N ASP A 246 2.50 25.60 -31.03
CA ASP A 246 3.41 26.76 -30.92
C ASP A 246 4.85 26.38 -31.32
N ALA A 247 5.34 25.23 -30.84
CA ALA A 247 6.66 24.74 -31.18
C ALA A 247 6.80 24.37 -32.66
N SER A 248 5.72 23.85 -33.29
CA SER A 248 5.69 23.53 -34.71
C SER A 248 5.72 24.75 -35.61
N ASN A 249 5.21 25.89 -35.12
CA ASN A 249 5.18 27.16 -35.83
C ASN A 249 6.47 27.99 -35.66
N GLN A 250 7.38 27.59 -34.76
CA GLN A 250 8.65 28.28 -34.58
C GLN A 250 9.63 27.93 -35.70
N PRO A 251 10.33 28.91 -36.29
CA PRO A 251 11.35 28.64 -37.28
C PRO A 251 12.49 27.81 -36.65
N LYS A 252 12.89 26.73 -37.34
CA LYS A 252 14.02 25.92 -36.88
C LYS A 252 15.28 26.79 -36.81
N ARG A 253 15.95 26.79 -35.71
CA ARG A 253 17.27 27.46 -35.58
C ARG A 253 18.24 26.74 -36.50
N GLU A 254 18.77 27.47 -37.51
CA GLU A 254 19.85 26.94 -38.37
C GLU A 254 21.12 26.77 -37.52
N PHE A 255 21.72 25.60 -37.62
CA PHE A 255 22.99 25.33 -36.96
C PHE A 255 24.10 26.18 -37.61
N ALA A 256 24.44 27.31 -37.02
CA ALA A 256 25.65 28.03 -37.39
C ALA A 256 26.85 27.38 -36.70
N SER A 257 27.63 26.63 -37.45
CA SER A 257 28.87 26.04 -36.95
C SER A 257 29.81 27.20 -36.53
N LYS A 258 30.05 27.33 -35.25
CA LYS A 258 31.12 28.21 -34.74
C LYS A 258 32.43 27.50 -35.04
N SER A 259 33.19 27.98 -36.00
CA SER A 259 34.51 27.44 -36.32
C SER A 259 35.42 27.56 -35.10
N VAL A 260 36.14 26.50 -34.78
CA VAL A 260 37.11 26.46 -33.65
C VAL A 260 38.25 27.46 -33.84
N ALA A 261 38.40 28.01 -35.08
CA ALA A 261 39.42 28.99 -35.42
C ALA A 261 39.34 30.34 -34.66
N SER A 262 38.21 30.67 -34.02
CA SER A 262 38.09 31.91 -33.22
C SER A 262 38.56 31.74 -31.76
N MET A 263 39.06 30.58 -31.38
CA MET A 263 39.54 30.28 -30.04
C MET A 263 41.05 30.17 -29.90
N VAL A 264 41.79 30.43 -31.01
CA VAL A 264 43.24 30.56 -30.93
C VAL A 264 43.57 32.01 -30.59
N CYS A 265 43.55 32.30 -29.32
CA CYS A 265 44.19 33.50 -28.82
C CYS A 265 45.70 33.37 -28.99
N TYR A 266 46.25 34.23 -29.84
CA TYR A 266 47.68 34.48 -29.92
C TYR A 266 48.24 34.80 -28.53
N THR A 267 49.18 33.98 -28.09
CA THR A 267 50.08 34.35 -27.01
C THR A 267 51.15 35.22 -27.58
N ASP A 268 51.08 36.54 -27.42
CA ASP A 268 52.23 37.41 -27.45
C ASP A 268 52.19 38.41 -26.25
N THR A 269 53.04 38.12 -25.34
CA THR A 269 53.98 38.98 -24.57
C THR A 269 53.52 40.35 -24.09
N TYR A 270 53.62 40.56 -22.76
CA TYR A 270 53.72 41.78 -21.95
C TYR A 270 52.47 42.64 -21.77
N GLY A 271 52.09 42.76 -20.52
CA GLY A 271 51.31 43.94 -20.03
C GLY A 271 50.35 43.65 -18.86
N PHE A 272 50.87 43.86 -17.69
CA PHE A 272 50.19 44.00 -16.40
C PHE A 272 49.00 44.97 -16.50
N SER A 273 47.78 44.52 -16.13
CA SER A 273 46.85 45.42 -15.42
C SER A 273 45.68 44.62 -14.80
N THR A 274 45.47 44.90 -13.54
CA THR A 274 44.42 44.49 -12.64
C THR A 274 43.04 44.94 -13.12
N CYS A 275 42.00 44.07 -12.99
CA CYS A 275 40.70 44.45 -12.41
C CYS A 275 39.81 43.20 -12.20
N SER A 276 39.56 42.98 -11.02
CA SER A 276 38.53 42.35 -10.18
C SER A 276 37.16 42.01 -10.79
N SER A 277 36.65 40.94 -10.21
CA SER A 277 35.27 40.53 -9.86
C SER A 277 34.55 39.62 -10.83
N ASP A 278 34.47 38.38 -10.36
CA ASP A 278 33.29 37.60 -9.96
C ASP A 278 32.33 37.16 -11.07
N ASP A 279 32.40 35.96 -11.42
CA ASP A 279 31.46 34.87 -11.21
C ASP A 279 31.94 33.60 -11.96
N ARG A 280 32.69 32.76 -11.27
CA ARG A 280 33.03 31.44 -11.76
C ARG A 280 31.91 30.50 -11.36
N ALA A 281 30.98 30.23 -12.26
CA ALA A 281 30.27 28.94 -12.26
C ALA A 281 31.34 27.84 -12.37
N ARG A 282 31.56 27.09 -11.30
CA ARG A 282 32.40 25.89 -11.30
C ARG A 282 31.73 24.87 -12.21
N PRO A 283 32.45 24.20 -13.13
CA PRO A 283 31.93 23.03 -13.78
C PRO A 283 31.61 22.01 -12.68
N VAL A 284 30.41 21.51 -12.64
CA VAL A 284 30.04 20.35 -11.78
C VAL A 284 30.86 19.19 -12.33
N GLU A 285 31.96 18.83 -11.66
CA GLU A 285 32.76 17.66 -12.02
C GLU A 285 31.89 16.43 -11.73
N GLN A 286 31.44 15.75 -12.80
CA GLN A 286 30.69 14.52 -12.67
C GLN A 286 31.54 13.45 -11.96
N PRO A 287 30.97 12.71 -11.00
CA PRO A 287 31.66 11.60 -10.35
C PRO A 287 32.19 10.63 -11.39
N CYS A 288 33.49 10.38 -11.36
CA CYS A 288 34.12 9.49 -12.35
C CYS A 288 35.36 8.78 -11.79
N CYS A 289 35.70 7.67 -12.42
CA CYS A 289 36.91 6.92 -12.15
C CYS A 289 37.61 6.54 -13.47
N ARG A 290 38.88 6.17 -13.38
CA ARG A 290 39.67 5.67 -14.50
C ARG A 290 40.04 4.21 -14.23
N ALA A 291 39.84 3.37 -15.24
CA ALA A 291 40.25 1.97 -15.20
C ALA A 291 41.77 1.86 -15.12
N ILE A 292 42.27 1.14 -14.12
CA ILE A 292 43.68 0.79 -13.93
C ILE A 292 44.00 -0.64 -14.39
N PHE A 293 42.97 -1.46 -14.58
CA PHE A 293 43.02 -2.79 -15.19
C PHE A 293 41.78 -2.94 -16.10
N SER A 294 41.92 -3.75 -17.14
CA SER A 294 40.75 -4.15 -17.96
C SER A 294 39.85 -5.09 -17.17
N PHE A 295 38.54 -5.01 -17.39
CA PHE A 295 37.55 -5.91 -16.79
C PHE A 295 36.63 -6.44 -17.89
N GLU A 296 36.50 -7.75 -17.99
CA GLU A 296 35.59 -8.44 -18.90
C GLU A 296 34.39 -8.96 -18.10
N PRO A 297 33.15 -8.64 -18.49
CA PRO A 297 31.95 -9.10 -17.78
C PRO A 297 31.82 -10.62 -17.83
N GLU A 298 31.64 -11.25 -16.68
CA GLU A 298 31.35 -12.69 -16.59
C GLU A 298 29.86 -12.95 -16.41
N ASN A 299 29.10 -11.95 -15.91
CA ASN A 299 27.69 -12.06 -15.61
C ASN A 299 26.89 -10.96 -16.33
N GLN A 300 25.61 -11.24 -16.56
CA GLN A 300 24.70 -10.25 -17.13
C GLN A 300 24.47 -9.08 -16.14
N GLY A 301 24.73 -7.87 -16.59
CA GLY A 301 24.64 -6.64 -15.78
C GLY A 301 25.97 -6.11 -15.28
N GLU A 302 27.11 -6.76 -15.61
CA GLU A 302 28.45 -6.24 -15.35
C GLU A 302 28.88 -5.32 -16.51
N LEU A 303 29.67 -4.27 -16.21
CA LEU A 303 30.19 -3.28 -17.15
C LEU A 303 31.62 -3.64 -17.55
N GLY A 304 31.82 -4.00 -18.83
CA GLY A 304 33.14 -4.23 -19.40
C GLY A 304 33.88 -2.94 -19.76
N PHE A 305 35.18 -2.89 -19.51
CA PHE A 305 36.04 -1.77 -19.88
C PHE A 305 37.50 -2.17 -20.04
N LYS A 306 38.26 -1.32 -20.73
CA LYS A 306 39.71 -1.48 -20.89
C LYS A 306 40.49 -0.54 -20.00
N GLU A 307 41.74 -0.91 -19.70
CA GLU A 307 42.66 -0.03 -18.98
C GLU A 307 42.74 1.35 -19.64
N GLY A 308 42.64 2.41 -18.85
CA GLY A 308 42.64 3.79 -19.30
C GLY A 308 41.25 4.38 -19.58
N ASP A 309 40.22 3.58 -19.68
CA ASP A 309 38.84 4.08 -19.90
C ASP A 309 38.38 4.93 -18.70
N VAL A 310 37.61 6.00 -18.99
CA VAL A 310 36.97 6.84 -17.99
C VAL A 310 35.52 6.39 -17.85
N ILE A 311 35.12 6.05 -16.62
CA ILE A 311 33.81 5.53 -16.29
C ILE A 311 33.12 6.57 -15.40
N ILE A 312 31.89 6.94 -15.74
CA ILE A 312 31.04 7.81 -14.92
C ILE A 312 30.48 6.96 -13.79
N LEU A 313 30.75 7.34 -12.53
CA LEU A 313 30.21 6.67 -11.35
C LEU A 313 28.76 7.08 -11.13
N THR A 314 27.88 6.11 -10.99
CA THR A 314 26.45 6.35 -10.69
C THR A 314 26.11 6.00 -9.25
N SER A 315 26.65 4.89 -8.72
CA SER A 315 26.44 4.50 -7.34
C SER A 315 27.56 3.58 -6.84
N GLN A 316 27.69 3.46 -5.52
CA GLN A 316 28.49 2.43 -4.87
C GLN A 316 27.54 1.39 -4.29
N ILE A 317 27.68 0.12 -4.75
CA ILE A 317 26.81 -0.98 -4.35
C ILE A 317 27.20 -1.50 -2.99
N ASP A 318 28.51 -1.77 -2.82
CA ASP A 318 29.11 -2.21 -1.55
C ASP A 318 30.59 -1.80 -1.47
N GLU A 319 31.35 -2.38 -0.55
CA GLU A 319 32.79 -2.08 -0.34
C GLU A 319 33.68 -2.51 -1.52
N ASN A 320 33.21 -3.41 -2.36
CA ASN A 320 33.97 -4.03 -3.45
C ASN A 320 33.43 -3.69 -4.84
N TRP A 321 32.16 -3.25 -4.95
CA TRP A 321 31.48 -3.05 -6.22
C TRP A 321 30.88 -1.65 -6.36
N CYS A 322 31.10 -1.08 -7.54
CA CYS A 322 30.46 0.18 -7.99
C CYS A 322 29.59 -0.06 -9.21
N GLU A 323 28.69 0.85 -9.45
CA GLU A 323 27.89 0.94 -10.68
C GLU A 323 28.30 2.19 -11.45
N GLY A 324 28.34 2.09 -12.76
CA GLY A 324 28.73 3.22 -13.60
C GLY A 324 28.36 3.03 -15.06
N MET A 325 28.79 4.02 -15.85
CA MET A 325 28.51 4.07 -17.29
C MET A 325 29.81 4.32 -18.06
N ASN A 326 30.01 3.54 -19.13
CA ASN A 326 31.10 3.70 -20.09
C ASN A 326 30.57 3.54 -21.50
N ARG A 327 30.81 4.52 -22.38
CA ARG A 327 30.41 4.51 -23.80
C ARG A 327 28.93 4.23 -24.07
N GLY A 328 28.05 4.60 -23.13
CA GLY A 328 26.60 4.40 -23.26
C GLY A 328 26.09 3.06 -22.73
N GLU A 329 26.96 2.17 -22.25
CA GLU A 329 26.61 0.96 -21.52
C GLU A 329 26.72 1.20 -20.02
N SER A 330 25.81 0.64 -19.24
CA SER A 330 25.79 0.74 -17.77
C SER A 330 25.84 -0.64 -17.14
N GLY A 331 26.52 -0.73 -15.99
CA GLY A 331 26.59 -1.97 -15.23
C GLY A 331 27.49 -1.87 -14.00
N SER A 332 27.56 -2.96 -13.25
CA SER A 332 28.38 -3.07 -12.06
C SER A 332 29.80 -3.54 -12.38
N PHE A 333 30.77 -3.08 -11.59
CA PHE A 333 32.18 -3.45 -11.76
C PHE A 333 32.94 -3.35 -10.43
N PRO A 334 34.08 -4.08 -10.31
CA PRO A 334 34.86 -4.12 -9.08
C PRO A 334 35.68 -2.84 -8.88
N ILE A 335 35.61 -2.26 -7.67
CA ILE A 335 36.27 -0.97 -7.33
C ILE A 335 37.80 -1.07 -7.37
N ASN A 336 38.38 -2.26 -7.19
CA ASN A 336 39.83 -2.49 -7.24
C ASN A 336 40.42 -2.45 -8.65
N HIS A 337 39.57 -2.38 -9.70
CA HIS A 337 39.99 -2.23 -11.12
C HIS A 337 40.04 -0.78 -11.54
N VAL A 338 39.63 0.17 -10.68
CA VAL A 338 39.54 1.59 -11.04
C VAL A 338 40.19 2.50 -10.00
N LYS A 339 40.60 3.68 -10.42
CA LYS A 339 41.03 4.78 -9.56
C LYS A 339 39.99 5.90 -9.63
N VAL A 340 39.36 6.22 -8.51
CA VAL A 340 38.39 7.31 -8.41
C VAL A 340 39.10 8.65 -8.66
N ILE A 341 38.59 9.44 -9.59
CA ILE A 341 39.04 10.81 -9.93
C ILE A 341 38.16 11.81 -9.21
N VAL A 342 36.84 11.71 -9.37
CA VAL A 342 35.84 12.51 -8.70
C VAL A 342 34.93 11.57 -7.94
N PRO A 343 34.85 11.66 -6.61
CA PRO A 343 34.03 10.78 -5.79
C PRO A 343 32.54 11.09 -5.95
N LEU A 344 31.71 10.08 -5.61
CA LEU A 344 30.26 10.28 -5.46
C LEU A 344 30.00 11.30 -4.33
N PRO A 345 29.00 12.19 -4.47
CA PRO A 345 28.58 13.07 -3.39
C PRO A 345 28.06 12.24 -2.21
N GLN A 346 28.54 12.60 -0.99
CA GLN A 346 28.12 11.96 0.25
C GLN A 346 26.68 12.28 0.62
#